data_f528cec027ac6bd8895a7f88fbdc1fb0
#
_entry.id   f528cec027ac6bd8895a7f88fbdc1fb0
#
_cell.length_a   1.000
_cell.length_b   1.000
_cell.length_c   1.000
_cell.angle_alpha   90.00
_cell.angle_beta   90.00
_cell.angle_gamma   90.00
#
_symmetry.space_group_name_H-M   'P 1'
#
loop_
_entity.id
_entity.type
_entity.pdbx_description
1 polymer ?
#
loop_
_entity_poly.entity_id
_entity_poly.type
_entity_poly.pdbx_seq_one_letter_code
_entity_poly.pdbx_strand_id
1 'polypeptide(L)'
;MKMKRRRAANRFVRAGVLACVDRMLDVAQLKKSFVGPEGARVDIVDVRAFAVAAGEQVALRGESGSGKTTFLHLIAGILSADAGRVAVDGAEMTALSEPKRDRLRAEKIGYIFQTFNLLQGYTVLENVVLGMSFGPHGVGREHARELLERVGLGHRLHHFPRQLSTGQQQRVSVARALANRPKLVLADEPTGNLDRKHAGEALALIRKVCRENGAALLLVSHDEEVLGEFEARKDFAEINAAMR
;
A
#
# COMPACT_ATOMS: atom_id res chain seq x y z
N MET A 1 27.04 -34.09 55.44
CA MET A 1 26.51 -32.72 55.59
C MET A 1 26.79 -31.96 54.29
N LYS A 2 25.81 -31.85 53.37
CA LYS A 2 26.01 -31.34 52.00
C LYS A 2 25.52 -29.90 51.92
N MET A 3 26.44 -28.99 51.72
CA MET A 3 26.20 -27.55 51.54
C MET A 3 25.74 -27.27 50.09
N LYS A 4 24.48 -26.83 49.94
CA LYS A 4 23.94 -26.36 48.67
C LYS A 4 24.44 -24.96 48.35
N ARG A 5 25.28 -24.84 47.34
CA ARG A 5 25.65 -23.54 46.75
C ARG A 5 24.53 -23.10 45.81
N ARG A 6 23.83 -22.04 46.18
CA ARG A 6 22.89 -21.32 45.28
C ARG A 6 23.72 -20.50 44.29
N ARG A 7 23.60 -20.84 42.99
CA ARG A 7 24.08 -20.00 41.89
C ARG A 7 23.07 -18.86 41.68
N ALA A 8 23.52 -17.63 41.93
CA ALA A 8 22.81 -16.43 41.50
C ALA A 8 22.89 -16.34 39.99
N ALA A 9 21.73 -16.48 39.32
CA ALA A 9 21.64 -16.26 37.88
C ALA A 9 21.65 -14.76 37.62
N ASN A 10 22.69 -14.33 36.98
CA ASN A 10 22.92 -12.95 36.53
C ASN A 10 21.92 -12.64 35.41
N ARG A 11 20.91 -11.83 35.71
CA ARG A 11 19.93 -11.30 34.76
C ARG A 11 20.58 -10.12 34.03
N PHE A 12 21.38 -10.40 33.00
CA PHE A 12 21.68 -9.40 32.00
C PHE A 12 20.44 -9.24 31.11
N VAL A 13 19.69 -8.18 31.37
CA VAL A 13 18.66 -7.69 30.45
C VAL A 13 19.37 -7.22 29.17
N ARG A 14 19.39 -8.04 28.16
CA ARG A 14 19.73 -7.62 26.79
C ARG A 14 18.61 -6.72 26.28
N ALA A 15 18.81 -5.42 26.36
CA ALA A 15 18.09 -4.46 25.56
C ALA A 15 18.40 -4.76 24.08
N GLY A 16 17.36 -4.98 23.25
CA GLY A 16 17.49 -4.92 21.79
C GLY A 16 17.35 -6.21 21.01
N VAL A 17 16.43 -7.12 21.36
CA VAL A 17 15.84 -8.02 20.36
C VAL A 17 14.32 -7.84 20.47
N LEU A 18 13.82 -6.77 19.87
CA LEU A 18 12.43 -6.75 19.43
C LEU A 18 12.24 -7.98 18.55
N ALA A 19 11.30 -8.85 18.95
CA ALA A 19 10.88 -10.00 18.16
C ALA A 19 10.82 -9.61 16.69
N CYS A 20 11.32 -10.49 15.81
CA CYS A 20 11.19 -10.36 14.37
C CYS A 20 9.69 -10.49 14.04
N VAL A 21 8.94 -9.40 14.24
CA VAL A 21 7.59 -9.27 13.70
C VAL A 21 7.80 -9.33 12.19
N ASP A 22 7.09 -10.23 11.53
CA ASP A 22 7.18 -10.45 10.09
C ASP A 22 6.74 -9.14 9.40
N ARG A 23 7.72 -8.26 9.08
CA ARG A 23 7.47 -6.94 8.54
C ARG A 23 7.15 -7.07 7.06
N MET A 24 5.92 -6.73 6.71
CA MET A 24 5.51 -6.64 5.31
C MET A 24 6.13 -5.43 4.61
N LEU A 25 6.17 -4.29 5.30
CA LEU A 25 6.83 -3.07 4.85
C LEU A 25 7.84 -2.62 5.90
N ASP A 26 9.05 -2.30 5.48
CA ASP A 26 10.09 -1.72 6.31
C ASP A 26 10.76 -0.54 5.58
N VAL A 27 10.66 0.66 6.16
CA VAL A 27 11.21 1.90 5.64
C VAL A 27 12.21 2.46 6.63
N ALA A 28 13.42 2.79 6.16
CA ALA A 28 14.47 3.35 6.99
C ALA A 28 15.20 4.51 6.29
N GLN A 29 15.30 5.67 6.96
CA GLN A 29 16.03 6.88 6.53
C GLN A 29 15.65 7.36 5.13
N LEU A 30 14.37 7.22 4.74
CA LEU A 30 13.88 7.48 3.40
C LEU A 30 13.77 8.97 3.14
N LYS A 31 14.45 9.44 2.07
CA LYS A 31 14.45 10.86 1.68
C LYS A 31 14.10 11.05 0.22
N LYS A 32 13.33 12.11 -0.03
CA LYS A 32 13.02 12.59 -1.37
C LYS A 32 12.84 14.08 -1.40
N SER A 33 13.53 14.73 -2.33
CA SER A 33 13.39 16.15 -2.64
C SER A 33 13.14 16.37 -4.13
N PHE A 34 12.55 17.49 -4.45
CA PHE A 34 12.35 17.94 -5.83
C PHE A 34 12.97 19.32 -6.00
N VAL A 35 13.35 19.63 -7.23
CA VAL A 35 13.83 20.98 -7.60
C VAL A 35 12.62 21.78 -8.06
N GLY A 36 12.32 22.85 -7.34
CA GLY A 36 11.26 23.80 -7.70
C GLY A 36 11.60 24.64 -8.94
N PRO A 37 10.63 25.39 -9.48
CA PRO A 37 10.80 26.21 -10.68
C PRO A 37 11.94 27.24 -10.55
N GLU A 38 12.20 27.70 -9.33
CA GLU A 38 13.25 28.68 -9.01
C GLU A 38 14.63 28.05 -8.75
N GLY A 39 14.76 26.72 -8.98
CA GLY A 39 16.01 25.99 -8.73
C GLY A 39 16.23 25.61 -7.26
N ALA A 40 15.36 26.02 -6.34
CA ALA A 40 15.45 25.65 -4.94
C ALA A 40 15.07 24.18 -4.74
N ARG A 41 15.86 23.46 -3.93
CA ARG A 41 15.56 22.08 -3.53
C ARG A 41 14.57 22.10 -2.38
N VAL A 42 13.46 21.36 -2.54
CA VAL A 42 12.40 21.23 -1.52
C VAL A 42 12.31 19.77 -1.10
N ASP A 43 12.54 19.54 0.18
CA ASP A 43 12.37 18.20 0.76
C ASP A 43 10.88 17.90 0.93
N ILE A 44 10.44 16.79 0.36
CA ILE A 44 9.02 16.34 0.42
C ILE A 44 8.85 15.16 1.36
N VAL A 45 9.85 14.26 1.41
CA VAL A 45 9.85 13.10 2.30
C VAL A 45 11.18 13.02 3.04
N ASP A 46 11.11 12.98 4.38
CA ASP A 46 12.21 12.64 5.28
C ASP A 46 11.67 11.76 6.42
N VAL A 47 11.56 10.47 6.16
CA VAL A 47 10.99 9.47 7.08
C VAL A 47 12.11 8.63 7.66
N ARG A 48 12.35 8.79 8.99
CA ARG A 48 13.40 8.05 9.69
C ARG A 48 13.11 6.56 9.77
N ALA A 49 11.89 6.18 10.12
CA ALA A 49 11.46 4.79 10.21
C ALA A 49 9.94 4.69 10.08
N PHE A 50 9.48 3.69 9.33
CA PHE A 50 8.07 3.33 9.24
C PHE A 50 7.96 1.84 8.92
N ALA A 51 7.02 1.14 9.53
CA ALA A 51 6.82 -0.27 9.28
C ALA A 51 5.34 -0.64 9.33
N VAL A 52 4.97 -1.68 8.57
CA VAL A 52 3.66 -2.35 8.59
C VAL A 52 3.92 -3.84 8.72
N ALA A 53 3.23 -4.51 9.63
CA ALA A 53 3.32 -5.95 9.82
C ALA A 53 2.54 -6.72 8.73
N ALA A 54 2.81 -8.02 8.58
CA ALA A 54 2.06 -8.88 7.68
C ALA A 54 0.57 -8.91 8.08
N GLY A 55 -0.33 -8.67 7.11
CA GLY A 55 -1.77 -8.64 7.32
C GLY A 55 -2.31 -7.43 8.11
N GLU A 56 -1.43 -6.53 8.58
CA GLU A 56 -1.83 -5.31 9.30
C GLU A 56 -2.52 -4.33 8.35
N GLN A 57 -3.54 -3.62 8.86
CA GLN A 57 -4.23 -2.54 8.16
C GLN A 57 -3.96 -1.21 8.87
N VAL A 58 -3.20 -0.35 8.23
CA VAL A 58 -2.77 0.95 8.78
C VAL A 58 -3.36 2.08 7.96
N ALA A 59 -3.96 3.07 8.63
CA ALA A 59 -4.32 4.34 8.03
C ALA A 59 -3.29 5.42 8.37
N LEU A 60 -2.86 6.16 7.36
CA LEU A 60 -1.92 7.26 7.49
C LEU A 60 -2.67 8.58 7.20
N ARG A 61 -2.85 9.36 8.24
CA ARG A 61 -3.44 10.69 8.17
C ARG A 61 -2.44 11.70 7.62
N GLY A 62 -2.92 12.71 6.89
CA GLY A 62 -2.13 13.89 6.55
C GLY A 62 -2.89 14.82 5.63
N GLU A 63 -2.56 16.10 5.69
CA GLU A 63 -3.17 17.14 4.88
C GLU A 63 -2.84 16.99 3.39
N SER A 64 -3.62 17.64 2.52
CA SER A 64 -3.30 17.70 1.09
C SER A 64 -1.95 18.39 0.88
N GLY A 65 -1.13 17.85 -0.04
CA GLY A 65 0.21 18.39 -0.31
C GLY A 65 1.29 17.98 0.71
N SER A 66 0.98 17.21 1.75
CA SER A 66 1.97 16.79 2.77
C SER A 66 3.00 15.75 2.30
N GLY A 67 2.92 15.27 1.06
CA GLY A 67 3.85 14.28 0.51
C GLY A 67 3.41 12.81 0.64
N LYS A 68 2.17 12.52 1.09
CA LYS A 68 1.64 11.13 1.24
C LYS A 68 1.71 10.32 -0.06
N THR A 69 1.21 10.88 -1.15
CA THR A 69 1.29 10.25 -2.48
C THR A 69 2.74 9.98 -2.89
N THR A 70 3.65 10.94 -2.65
CA THR A 70 5.08 10.77 -2.90
C THR A 70 5.65 9.62 -2.06
N PHE A 71 5.27 9.54 -0.78
CA PHE A 71 5.67 8.45 0.10
C PHE A 71 5.18 7.10 -0.39
N LEU A 72 3.91 6.98 -0.79
CA LEU A 72 3.38 5.75 -1.39
C LEU A 72 4.09 5.38 -2.71
N HIS A 73 4.40 6.37 -3.56
CA HIS A 73 5.12 6.14 -4.80
C HIS A 73 6.57 5.67 -4.56
N LEU A 74 7.24 6.14 -3.51
CA LEU A 74 8.55 5.65 -3.10
C LEU A 74 8.46 4.20 -2.60
N ILE A 75 7.46 3.87 -1.78
CA ILE A 75 7.22 2.50 -1.32
C ILE A 75 6.95 1.57 -2.50
N ALA A 76 6.11 2.00 -3.44
CA ALA A 76 5.81 1.23 -4.65
C ALA A 76 6.98 1.16 -5.65
N GLY A 77 8.06 1.91 -5.43
CA GLY A 77 9.18 2.01 -6.37
C GLY A 77 8.80 2.65 -7.70
N ILE A 78 7.71 3.43 -7.75
CA ILE A 78 7.33 4.28 -8.90
C ILE A 78 8.28 5.47 -8.98
N LEU A 79 8.63 6.03 -7.82
CA LEU A 79 9.66 7.05 -7.69
C LEU A 79 10.92 6.46 -7.06
N SER A 80 12.08 6.94 -7.49
CA SER A 80 13.37 6.61 -6.88
C SER A 80 13.63 7.53 -5.68
N ALA A 81 14.02 6.96 -4.56
CA ALA A 81 14.46 7.69 -3.38
C ALA A 81 15.82 8.37 -3.63
N ASP A 82 16.06 9.51 -2.99
CA ASP A 82 17.37 10.17 -3.00
C ASP A 82 18.31 9.51 -1.96
N ALA A 83 17.74 8.97 -0.86
CA ALA A 83 18.47 8.21 0.16
C ALA A 83 17.52 7.30 0.94
N GLY A 84 18.09 6.35 1.67
CA GLY A 84 17.34 5.46 2.54
C GLY A 84 16.93 4.16 1.88
N ARG A 85 16.12 3.37 2.62
CA ARG A 85 15.77 2.00 2.25
C ARG A 85 14.26 1.78 2.34
N VAL A 86 13.73 1.07 1.37
CA VAL A 86 12.38 0.50 1.37
C VAL A 86 12.49 -0.99 1.09
N ALA A 87 11.95 -1.82 1.98
CA ALA A 87 11.83 -3.26 1.77
C ALA A 87 10.36 -3.69 1.87
N VAL A 88 9.92 -4.55 0.96
CA VAL A 88 8.57 -5.13 0.92
C VAL A 88 8.71 -6.65 0.90
N ASP A 89 8.06 -7.32 1.84
CA ASP A 89 8.13 -8.78 2.03
C ASP A 89 9.60 -9.28 2.03
N GLY A 90 10.46 -8.57 2.77
CA GLY A 90 11.89 -8.84 2.90
C GLY A 90 12.77 -8.44 1.71
N ALA A 91 12.19 -8.08 0.55
CA ALA A 91 12.94 -7.67 -0.63
C ALA A 91 13.17 -6.15 -0.65
N GLU A 92 14.43 -5.72 -0.78
CA GLU A 92 14.81 -4.30 -0.78
C GLU A 92 14.55 -3.66 -2.15
N MET A 93 13.49 -2.85 -2.25
CA MET A 93 13.06 -2.14 -3.46
C MET A 93 14.10 -1.13 -3.96
N THR A 94 14.70 -0.40 -3.03
CA THR A 94 15.62 0.72 -3.32
C THR A 94 16.94 0.28 -3.90
N ALA A 95 17.37 -0.96 -3.64
CA ALA A 95 18.61 -1.53 -4.19
C ALA A 95 18.44 -2.17 -5.57
N LEU A 96 17.19 -2.31 -6.07
CA LEU A 96 16.94 -2.99 -7.35
C LEU A 96 17.10 -2.05 -8.54
N SER A 97 17.56 -2.62 -9.67
CA SER A 97 17.43 -1.98 -10.97
C SER A 97 15.95 -1.81 -11.35
N GLU A 98 15.63 -0.85 -12.21
CA GLU A 98 14.26 -0.52 -12.60
C GLU A 98 13.46 -1.75 -13.07
N PRO A 99 13.95 -2.62 -13.99
CA PRO A 99 13.21 -3.80 -14.41
C PRO A 99 12.92 -4.80 -13.27
N LYS A 100 13.87 -4.96 -12.34
CA LYS A 100 13.68 -5.83 -11.16
C LYS A 100 12.68 -5.25 -10.17
N ARG A 101 12.72 -3.93 -9.99
CA ARG A 101 11.78 -3.19 -9.14
C ARG A 101 10.36 -3.25 -9.69
N ASP A 102 10.18 -3.10 -11.01
CA ASP A 102 8.89 -3.23 -11.69
C ASP A 102 8.29 -4.62 -11.52
N ARG A 103 9.13 -5.65 -11.66
CA ARG A 103 8.71 -7.03 -11.44
C ARG A 103 8.30 -7.28 -10.00
N LEU A 104 9.08 -6.82 -9.02
CA LEU A 104 8.75 -6.94 -7.60
C LEU A 104 7.46 -6.20 -7.26
N ARG A 105 7.28 -4.99 -7.80
CA ARG A 105 6.02 -4.22 -7.66
C ARG A 105 4.83 -5.02 -8.19
N ALA A 106 4.93 -5.54 -9.41
CA ALA A 106 3.86 -6.32 -10.02
C ALA A 106 3.52 -7.59 -9.23
N GLU A 107 4.50 -8.19 -8.58
CA GLU A 107 4.34 -9.41 -7.79
C GLU A 107 3.77 -9.15 -6.39
N LYS A 108 4.29 -8.14 -5.68
CA LYS A 108 4.06 -7.96 -4.23
C LYS A 108 3.12 -6.83 -3.88
N ILE A 109 2.90 -5.86 -4.77
CA ILE A 109 2.20 -4.62 -4.43
C ILE A 109 0.95 -4.46 -5.29
N GLY A 110 -0.20 -4.27 -4.65
CA GLY A 110 -1.41 -3.76 -5.28
C GLY A 110 -1.52 -2.26 -5.02
N TYR A 111 -1.84 -1.46 -6.04
CA TYR A 111 -1.98 -0.02 -5.88
C TYR A 111 -3.39 0.44 -6.27
N ILE A 112 -4.09 1.09 -5.34
CA ILE A 112 -5.39 1.73 -5.55
C ILE A 112 -5.15 3.24 -5.60
N PHE A 113 -5.34 3.82 -6.78
CA PHE A 113 -5.11 5.25 -7.03
C PHE A 113 -6.36 6.07 -6.72
N GLN A 114 -6.17 7.33 -6.34
CA GLN A 114 -7.25 8.29 -6.10
C GLN A 114 -8.15 8.48 -7.34
N THR A 115 -7.58 8.50 -8.54
CA THR A 115 -8.28 8.72 -9.82
C THR A 115 -8.57 7.44 -10.60
N PHE A 116 -8.65 6.30 -9.95
CA PHE A 116 -8.89 4.94 -10.47
C PHE A 116 -7.90 4.48 -11.55
N ASN A 117 -7.42 5.36 -12.42
CA ASN A 117 -6.48 5.10 -13.53
C ASN A 117 -6.91 3.90 -14.41
N LEU A 118 -8.21 3.81 -14.72
CA LEU A 118 -8.73 2.80 -15.64
C LEU A 118 -8.47 3.21 -17.07
N LEU A 119 -8.05 2.26 -17.89
CA LEU A 119 -7.84 2.46 -19.32
C LEU A 119 -9.19 2.51 -20.03
N GLN A 120 -9.53 3.66 -20.59
CA GLN A 120 -10.84 3.95 -21.15
C GLN A 120 -11.15 3.15 -22.42
N GLY A 121 -10.12 2.69 -23.14
CA GLY A 121 -10.23 1.84 -24.34
C GLY A 121 -10.35 0.34 -24.07
N TYR A 122 -10.32 -0.06 -22.79
CA TYR A 122 -10.38 -1.46 -22.36
C TYR A 122 -11.64 -1.70 -21.54
N THR A 123 -12.22 -2.89 -21.69
CA THR A 123 -13.35 -3.33 -20.87
C THR A 123 -12.97 -3.49 -19.40
N VAL A 124 -13.95 -3.66 -18.53
CA VAL A 124 -13.78 -3.96 -17.11
C VAL A 124 -12.89 -5.18 -16.91
N LEU A 125 -13.18 -6.27 -17.62
CA LEU A 125 -12.38 -7.50 -17.55
C LEU A 125 -10.94 -7.26 -18.02
N GLU A 126 -10.75 -6.58 -19.14
CA GLU A 126 -9.43 -6.29 -19.69
C GLU A 126 -8.59 -5.39 -18.79
N ASN A 127 -9.21 -4.40 -18.11
CA ASN A 127 -8.52 -3.58 -17.11
C ASN A 127 -7.93 -4.42 -15.96
N VAL A 128 -8.64 -5.45 -15.50
CA VAL A 128 -8.14 -6.35 -14.45
C VAL A 128 -7.09 -7.30 -15.01
N VAL A 129 -7.33 -7.89 -16.18
CA VAL A 129 -6.41 -8.79 -16.88
C VAL A 129 -5.07 -8.11 -17.16
N LEU A 130 -5.08 -6.84 -17.57
CA LEU A 130 -3.84 -6.08 -17.80
C LEU A 130 -2.99 -5.95 -16.53
N GLY A 131 -3.61 -5.80 -15.36
CA GLY A 131 -2.90 -5.82 -14.08
C GLY A 131 -2.11 -7.12 -13.83
N MET A 132 -2.53 -8.23 -14.46
CA MET A 132 -1.85 -9.54 -14.36
C MET A 132 -0.68 -9.70 -15.34
N SER A 133 -0.62 -8.92 -16.40
CA SER A 133 0.31 -9.13 -17.52
C SER A 133 1.78 -9.09 -17.11
N PHE A 134 2.10 -8.43 -16.02
CA PHE A 134 3.46 -8.30 -15.48
C PHE A 134 3.69 -9.11 -14.20
N GLY A 135 2.67 -9.84 -13.74
CA GLY A 135 2.73 -10.63 -12.52
C GLY A 135 3.29 -12.04 -12.72
N PRO A 136 3.63 -12.74 -11.63
CA PRO A 136 4.29 -14.04 -11.68
C PRO A 136 3.37 -15.18 -12.13
N HIS A 137 2.05 -15.00 -12.06
CA HIS A 137 1.07 -16.05 -12.32
C HIS A 137 0.54 -16.04 -13.76
N GLY A 138 1.04 -15.14 -14.61
CA GLY A 138 0.55 -14.96 -15.97
C GLY A 138 -0.89 -14.41 -16.02
N VAL A 139 -1.45 -14.35 -17.22
CA VAL A 139 -2.78 -13.81 -17.48
C VAL A 139 -3.86 -14.86 -17.20
N GLY A 140 -4.59 -14.71 -16.11
CA GLY A 140 -5.69 -15.59 -15.71
C GLY A 140 -7.06 -14.93 -15.90
N ARG A 141 -7.68 -15.06 -17.08
CA ARG A 141 -9.01 -14.46 -17.35
C ARG A 141 -10.08 -14.94 -16.37
N GLU A 142 -10.04 -16.21 -15.97
CA GLU A 142 -11.00 -16.75 -15.01
C GLU A 142 -10.80 -16.13 -13.62
N HIS A 143 -9.57 -16.02 -13.14
CA HIS A 143 -9.28 -15.33 -11.89
C HIS A 143 -9.71 -13.85 -11.92
N ALA A 144 -9.52 -13.15 -13.05
CA ALA A 144 -10.01 -11.78 -13.21
C ALA A 144 -11.54 -11.70 -13.12
N ARG A 145 -12.25 -12.69 -13.69
CA ARG A 145 -13.72 -12.82 -13.60
C ARG A 145 -14.16 -13.03 -12.14
N GLU A 146 -13.55 -13.98 -11.44
CA GLU A 146 -13.82 -14.25 -10.02
C GLU A 146 -13.63 -12.99 -9.15
N LEU A 147 -12.54 -12.24 -9.38
CA LEU A 147 -12.31 -10.98 -8.66
C LEU A 147 -13.41 -9.96 -8.94
N LEU A 148 -13.85 -9.83 -10.19
CA LEU A 148 -14.93 -8.92 -10.58
C LEU A 148 -16.28 -9.35 -10.00
N GLU A 149 -16.55 -10.63 -9.90
CA GLU A 149 -17.73 -11.18 -9.21
C GLU A 149 -17.69 -10.84 -7.71
N ARG A 150 -16.54 -11.03 -7.04
CA ARG A 150 -16.34 -10.71 -5.60
C ARG A 150 -16.56 -9.22 -5.30
N VAL A 151 -16.26 -8.33 -6.24
CA VAL A 151 -16.54 -6.89 -6.08
C VAL A 151 -17.93 -6.49 -6.62
N GLY A 152 -18.77 -7.47 -7.02
CA GLY A 152 -20.16 -7.27 -7.48
C GLY A 152 -20.28 -6.76 -8.91
N LEU A 153 -19.29 -7.00 -9.77
CA LEU A 153 -19.25 -6.55 -11.16
C LEU A 153 -19.25 -7.67 -12.20
N GLY A 154 -19.57 -8.92 -11.80
CA GLY A 154 -19.64 -10.07 -12.74
C GLY A 154 -20.58 -9.85 -13.93
N HIS A 155 -21.64 -9.04 -13.76
CA HIS A 155 -22.59 -8.69 -14.85
C HIS A 155 -22.09 -7.52 -15.74
N ARG A 156 -20.89 -6.94 -15.48
CA ARG A 156 -20.34 -5.77 -16.18
C ARG A 156 -19.00 -6.03 -16.88
N LEU A 157 -18.59 -7.28 -17.05
CA LEU A 157 -17.27 -7.68 -17.57
C LEU A 157 -16.89 -7.01 -18.90
N HIS A 158 -17.86 -6.85 -19.79
CA HIS A 158 -17.67 -6.29 -21.15
C HIS A 158 -18.00 -4.79 -21.26
N HIS A 159 -18.34 -4.13 -20.14
CA HIS A 159 -18.56 -2.68 -20.14
C HIS A 159 -17.22 -1.94 -20.15
N PHE A 160 -17.24 -0.74 -20.71
CA PHE A 160 -16.10 0.19 -20.65
C PHE A 160 -16.22 1.09 -19.42
N PRO A 161 -15.11 1.64 -18.89
CA PRO A 161 -15.13 2.50 -17.69
C PRO A 161 -16.13 3.66 -17.78
N ARG A 162 -16.27 4.30 -18.94
CA ARG A 162 -17.25 5.37 -19.21
C ARG A 162 -18.73 4.97 -19.03
N GLN A 163 -19.03 3.69 -19.00
CA GLN A 163 -20.38 3.12 -18.84
C GLN A 163 -20.67 2.74 -17.38
N LEU A 164 -19.71 2.99 -16.47
CA LEU A 164 -19.79 2.65 -15.07
C LEU A 164 -19.98 3.91 -14.23
N SER A 165 -20.71 3.77 -13.11
CA SER A 165 -20.72 4.79 -12.06
C SER A 165 -19.33 4.91 -11.41
N THR A 166 -19.07 6.02 -10.74
CA THR A 166 -17.81 6.26 -10.01
C THR A 166 -17.50 5.13 -9.01
N GLY A 167 -18.51 4.70 -8.22
CA GLY A 167 -18.35 3.57 -7.29
C GLY A 167 -18.07 2.25 -7.99
N GLN A 168 -18.62 2.00 -9.19
CA GLN A 168 -18.30 0.82 -9.99
C GLN A 168 -16.86 0.89 -10.53
N GLN A 169 -16.41 2.06 -11.00
CA GLN A 169 -15.03 2.26 -11.42
C GLN A 169 -14.04 2.01 -10.27
N GLN A 170 -14.37 2.46 -9.07
CA GLN A 170 -13.59 2.17 -7.86
C GLN A 170 -13.49 0.67 -7.60
N ARG A 171 -14.59 -0.08 -7.70
CA ARG A 171 -14.58 -1.54 -7.54
C ARG A 171 -13.71 -2.25 -8.58
N VAL A 172 -13.67 -1.76 -9.84
CA VAL A 172 -12.74 -2.27 -10.87
C VAL A 172 -11.29 -2.00 -10.48
N SER A 173 -10.98 -0.80 -9.96
CA SER A 173 -9.61 -0.46 -9.52
C SER A 173 -9.15 -1.34 -8.35
N VAL A 174 -10.05 -1.66 -7.43
CA VAL A 174 -9.80 -2.62 -6.33
C VAL A 174 -9.52 -4.02 -6.86
N ALA A 175 -10.35 -4.53 -7.79
CA ALA A 175 -10.15 -5.84 -8.40
C ALA A 175 -8.79 -5.91 -9.14
N ARG A 176 -8.44 -4.85 -9.89
CA ARG A 176 -7.15 -4.76 -10.59
C ARG A 176 -5.96 -4.75 -9.61
N ALA A 177 -6.07 -4.02 -8.51
CA ALA A 177 -5.00 -3.97 -7.50
C ALA A 177 -4.73 -5.35 -6.86
N LEU A 178 -5.74 -6.20 -6.79
CA LEU A 178 -5.66 -7.55 -6.20
C LEU A 178 -5.34 -8.65 -7.22
N ALA A 179 -5.24 -8.30 -8.51
CA ALA A 179 -5.14 -9.26 -9.61
C ALA A 179 -3.95 -10.21 -9.49
N ASN A 180 -2.83 -9.74 -8.97
CA ASN A 180 -1.61 -10.52 -8.75
C ASN A 180 -1.47 -11.11 -7.35
N ARG A 181 -2.54 -11.12 -6.54
CA ARG A 181 -2.52 -11.60 -5.15
C ARG A 181 -1.40 -10.93 -4.33
N PRO A 182 -1.37 -9.59 -4.28
CA PRO A 182 -0.30 -8.84 -3.65
C PRO A 182 -0.23 -9.16 -2.14
N LYS A 183 0.95 -8.95 -1.56
CA LYS A 183 1.20 -9.04 -0.12
C LYS A 183 0.97 -7.72 0.59
N LEU A 184 1.13 -6.61 -0.13
CA LEU A 184 0.90 -5.24 0.35
C LEU A 184 -0.04 -4.52 -0.61
N VAL A 185 -1.10 -3.92 -0.08
CA VAL A 185 -1.96 -3.00 -0.82
C VAL A 185 -1.70 -1.58 -0.34
N LEU A 186 -1.39 -0.70 -1.29
CA LEU A 186 -1.26 0.73 -1.08
C LEU A 186 -2.51 1.41 -1.63
N ALA A 187 -3.16 2.25 -0.83
CA ALA A 187 -4.38 2.95 -1.23
C ALA A 187 -4.21 4.46 -1.00
N ASP A 188 -4.20 5.21 -2.09
CA ASP A 188 -4.02 6.65 -2.10
C ASP A 188 -5.38 7.34 -2.22
N GLU A 189 -5.90 7.91 -1.12
CA GLU A 189 -7.20 8.59 -1.03
C GLU A 189 -8.32 7.81 -1.77
N PRO A 190 -8.51 6.50 -1.50
CA PRO A 190 -9.31 5.63 -2.36
C PRO A 190 -10.80 5.97 -2.37
N THR A 191 -11.26 6.86 -1.52
CA THR A 191 -12.66 7.28 -1.39
C THR A 191 -12.90 8.73 -1.76
N GLY A 192 -11.84 9.51 -2.05
CA GLY A 192 -11.91 10.95 -2.23
C GLY A 192 -12.79 11.43 -3.41
N ASN A 193 -13.10 10.55 -4.37
CA ASN A 193 -13.97 10.84 -5.51
C ASN A 193 -15.40 10.27 -5.37
N LEU A 194 -15.75 9.75 -4.19
CA LEU A 194 -17.02 9.11 -3.91
C LEU A 194 -17.88 9.98 -2.96
N ASP A 195 -19.19 9.89 -3.09
CA ASP A 195 -20.07 10.40 -2.04
C ASP A 195 -19.93 9.53 -0.77
N ARG A 196 -20.41 10.07 0.34
CA ARG A 196 -20.25 9.48 1.69
C ARG A 196 -20.71 8.02 1.78
N LYS A 197 -21.85 7.67 1.17
CA LYS A 197 -22.40 6.32 1.19
C LYS A 197 -21.50 5.34 0.44
N HIS A 198 -21.12 5.69 -0.79
CA HIS A 198 -20.26 4.85 -1.61
C HIS A 198 -18.82 4.80 -1.07
N ALA A 199 -18.35 5.83 -0.38
CA ALA A 199 -17.06 5.85 0.30
C ALA A 199 -16.97 4.76 1.38
N GLY A 200 -17.97 4.66 2.26
CA GLY A 200 -18.04 3.61 3.28
C GLY A 200 -18.08 2.20 2.68
N GLU A 201 -18.91 2.00 1.64
CA GLU A 201 -18.97 0.70 0.93
C GLU A 201 -17.64 0.31 0.28
N ALA A 202 -16.96 1.26 -0.38
CA ALA A 202 -15.67 1.04 -1.02
C ALA A 202 -14.58 0.71 0.01
N LEU A 203 -14.54 1.44 1.12
CA LEU A 203 -13.60 1.19 2.21
C LEU A 203 -13.80 -0.18 2.83
N ALA A 204 -15.04 -0.54 3.16
CA ALA A 204 -15.39 -1.85 3.70
C ALA A 204 -14.97 -2.98 2.75
N LEU A 205 -15.20 -2.80 1.44
CA LEU A 205 -14.78 -3.74 0.40
C LEU A 205 -13.25 -3.89 0.36
N ILE A 206 -12.48 -2.79 0.29
CA ILE A 206 -11.01 -2.81 0.28
C ILE A 206 -10.48 -3.56 1.49
N ARG A 207 -10.94 -3.21 2.69
CA ARG A 207 -10.53 -3.84 3.95
C ARG A 207 -10.86 -5.33 3.99
N LYS A 208 -12.07 -5.71 3.55
CA LYS A 208 -12.53 -7.10 3.48
C LYS A 208 -11.64 -7.93 2.56
N VAL A 209 -11.43 -7.47 1.31
CA VAL A 209 -10.66 -8.26 0.33
C VAL A 209 -9.17 -8.33 0.68
N CYS A 210 -8.58 -7.31 1.33
CA CYS A 210 -7.23 -7.39 1.87
C CYS A 210 -7.14 -8.48 2.96
N ARG A 211 -8.07 -8.52 3.92
CA ARG A 211 -8.11 -9.57 4.96
C ARG A 211 -8.24 -10.97 4.37
N GLU A 212 -9.18 -11.16 3.43
CA GLU A 212 -9.42 -12.45 2.78
C GLU A 212 -8.21 -12.97 2.00
N ASN A 213 -7.36 -12.07 1.47
CA ASN A 213 -6.14 -12.42 0.75
C ASN A 213 -4.89 -12.43 1.65
N GLY A 214 -5.02 -12.13 2.95
CA GLY A 214 -3.88 -12.02 3.87
C GLY A 214 -2.90 -10.89 3.52
N ALA A 215 -3.37 -9.88 2.76
CA ALA A 215 -2.56 -8.73 2.38
C ALA A 215 -2.56 -7.66 3.47
N ALA A 216 -1.40 -7.07 3.74
CA ALA A 216 -1.32 -5.84 4.52
C ALA A 216 -1.90 -4.67 3.72
N LEU A 217 -2.47 -3.68 4.41
CA LEU A 217 -3.04 -2.48 3.80
C LEU A 217 -2.40 -1.23 4.42
N LEU A 218 -1.83 -0.38 3.58
CA LEU A 218 -1.47 0.98 3.94
C LEU A 218 -2.36 1.95 3.14
N LEU A 219 -3.28 2.59 3.84
CA LEU A 219 -4.20 3.56 3.27
C LEU A 219 -3.79 4.96 3.73
N VAL A 220 -3.73 5.92 2.81
CA VAL A 220 -3.58 7.33 3.16
C VAL A 220 -4.89 8.07 2.93
N SER A 221 -5.28 8.92 3.87
CA SER A 221 -6.46 9.77 3.76
C SER A 221 -6.35 11.00 4.65
N HIS A 222 -7.12 12.03 4.31
CA HIS A 222 -7.39 13.19 5.16
C HIS A 222 -8.80 13.16 5.74
N ASP A 223 -9.63 12.18 5.37
CA ASP A 223 -11.02 12.03 5.81
C ASP A 223 -11.08 11.31 7.18
N GLU A 224 -11.55 12.00 8.20
CA GLU A 224 -11.65 11.48 9.57
C GLU A 224 -12.62 10.28 9.69
N GLU A 225 -13.65 10.18 8.85
CA GLU A 225 -14.56 9.03 8.85
C GLU A 225 -13.83 7.78 8.34
N VAL A 226 -13.06 7.92 7.26
CA VAL A 226 -12.21 6.84 6.73
C VAL A 226 -11.17 6.41 7.76
N LEU A 227 -10.50 7.38 8.40
CA LEU A 227 -9.49 7.13 9.42
C LEU A 227 -10.09 6.44 10.66
N GLY A 228 -11.34 6.81 11.02
CA GLY A 228 -12.08 6.25 12.14
C GLY A 228 -12.31 4.73 12.07
N GLU A 229 -12.32 4.18 10.87
CA GLU A 229 -12.49 2.75 10.63
C GLU A 229 -11.24 1.89 10.92
N PHE A 230 -10.08 2.51 11.20
CA PHE A 230 -8.81 1.80 11.44
C PHE A 230 -8.43 1.85 12.93
N GLU A 231 -7.99 0.71 13.46
CA GLU A 231 -7.39 0.64 14.80
C GLU A 231 -5.97 1.20 14.81
N ALA A 232 -5.16 0.85 13.81
CA ALA A 232 -3.80 1.37 13.62
C ALA A 232 -3.85 2.65 12.78
N ARG A 233 -3.68 3.79 13.44
CA ARG A 233 -3.63 5.12 12.80
C ARG A 233 -2.33 5.81 13.13
N LYS A 234 -1.74 6.47 12.14
CA LYS A 234 -0.52 7.27 12.28
C LYS A 234 -0.72 8.61 11.60
N ASP A 235 -0.11 9.65 12.12
CA ASP A 235 -0.07 10.96 11.47
C ASP A 235 1.21 11.08 10.64
N PHE A 236 1.08 11.47 9.37
CA PHE A 236 2.24 11.61 8.48
C PHE A 236 3.15 12.77 8.91
N ALA A 237 2.60 13.83 9.50
CA ALA A 237 3.38 14.95 10.01
C ALA A 237 4.30 14.54 11.19
N GLU A 238 3.91 13.51 11.96
CA GLU A 238 4.76 13.00 13.05
C GLU A 238 5.96 12.20 12.54
N ILE A 239 5.80 11.48 11.41
CA ILE A 239 6.83 10.60 10.85
C ILE A 239 7.66 11.25 9.73
N ASN A 240 7.16 12.32 9.09
CA ASN A 240 7.84 13.04 8.01
C ASN A 240 8.50 14.31 8.52
N ALA A 241 9.81 14.31 8.71
CA ALA A 241 10.57 15.45 9.21
C ALA A 241 10.67 16.60 8.18
N ALA A 242 10.39 16.36 6.89
CA ALA A 242 10.37 17.40 5.85
C ALA A 242 9.21 18.41 6.03
N MET A 243 8.25 18.12 6.90
CA MET A 243 7.10 19.00 7.20
C MET A 243 7.33 19.92 8.41
N ARG A 244 8.53 19.90 9.00
CA ARG A 244 8.86 20.64 10.24
C ARG A 244 9.64 21.90 9.97
#